data_a2730ca6c2b68d045c9df949fa9cf72f
#
_entry.id   a2730ca6c2b68d045c9df949fa9cf72f
#
_cell.length_a   1.000
_cell.length_b   1.000
_cell.length_c   1.000
_cell.angle_alpha   90.00
_cell.angle_beta   90.00
_cell.angle_gamma   90.00
#
_symmetry.space_group_name_H-M   'P 1'
#
loop_
_entity.id
_entity.type
_entity.pdbx_description
1 polymer ?
#
loop_
_entity_poly.entity_id
_entity_poly.type
_entity_poly.pdbx_seq_one_letter_code
_entity_poly.pdbx_strand_id
1 'polypeptide(L)'
;MAPGVHPFDIPVLRDGLSFELTRPVTFLVGENGSGKSTLLEGLAWSVGFGAHGGNRDHQFTEATDGHALGRALRLGWRQRTTDGFFLRAETFYNFASHLEEAGSNFSRYGGASFMAKSHGEAFLALFEHRFEDGFYILDEPEAALSPQRQLAFLRILHQLTAPRIAQFVIATHSPILLAFPGATVLSLDDGSIREVEYRDTSHYQLTRDFLLAPERYFRYLFDDADGDAPGAV
;
A
#
# COMPACT_ATOMS: atom_id res chain seq x y z
N MET A 1 26.70 4.46 5.37
CA MET A 1 25.68 5.04 4.46
C MET A 1 26.07 6.49 4.24
N ALA A 2 26.00 7.01 3.01
CA ALA A 2 26.27 8.42 2.77
C ALA A 2 24.97 9.22 3.06
N PRO A 3 24.93 10.04 4.10
CA PRO A 3 23.76 10.87 4.37
C PRO A 3 23.54 11.84 3.20
N GLY A 4 22.29 12.00 2.77
CA GLY A 4 21.91 12.92 1.68
C GLY A 4 21.87 12.31 0.28
N VAL A 5 22.02 10.98 0.16
CA VAL A 5 21.80 10.24 -1.10
C VAL A 5 20.48 9.48 -1.01
N HIS A 6 19.65 9.62 -2.02
CA HIS A 6 18.38 8.88 -2.11
C HIS A 6 18.61 7.36 -1.99
N PRO A 7 17.78 6.63 -1.21
CA PRO A 7 16.56 7.07 -0.49
C PRO A 7 16.80 7.63 0.94
N PHE A 8 18.02 7.75 1.41
CA PHE A 8 18.35 8.18 2.77
C PHE A 8 18.24 9.69 3.01
N ASP A 9 17.91 10.48 1.98
CA ASP A 9 17.52 11.89 2.06
C ASP A 9 16.03 12.07 2.41
N ILE A 10 15.21 11.03 2.26
CA ILE A 10 13.79 11.04 2.67
C ILE A 10 13.75 11.24 4.20
N PRO A 11 12.99 12.24 4.70
CA PRO A 11 13.02 12.62 6.12
C PRO A 11 12.85 11.44 7.08
N VAL A 12 11.89 10.56 6.85
CA VAL A 12 11.60 9.41 7.71
C VAL A 12 12.73 8.34 7.71
N LEU A 13 13.60 8.33 6.70
CA LEU A 13 14.70 7.37 6.57
C LEU A 13 16.06 7.94 6.98
N ARG A 14 16.16 9.25 7.12
CA ARG A 14 17.42 9.99 7.33
C ARG A 14 18.13 9.61 8.63
N ASP A 15 17.36 9.59 9.71
CA ASP A 15 17.89 9.39 11.06
C ASP A 15 17.79 7.92 11.52
N GLY A 16 17.45 7.04 10.58
CA GLY A 16 17.13 5.64 10.86
C GLY A 16 15.69 5.47 11.35
N LEU A 17 15.17 4.27 11.19
CA LEU A 17 13.82 3.93 11.63
C LEU A 17 13.83 2.62 12.42
N SER A 18 12.92 2.53 13.39
CA SER A 18 12.66 1.30 14.12
C SER A 18 11.19 1.24 14.47
N PHE A 19 10.51 0.16 14.11
CA PHE A 19 9.13 -0.08 14.46
C PHE A 19 8.85 -1.58 14.49
N GLU A 20 7.77 -1.96 15.14
CA GLU A 20 7.35 -3.36 15.24
C GLU A 20 6.02 -3.59 14.53
N LEU A 21 5.94 -4.72 13.84
CA LEU A 21 4.71 -5.20 13.21
C LEU A 21 4.03 -6.20 14.16
N THR A 22 3.36 -5.70 15.19
CA THR A 22 2.78 -6.52 16.27
C THR A 22 1.39 -7.06 15.96
N ARG A 23 0.69 -6.42 15.01
CA ARG A 23 -0.66 -6.79 14.57
C ARG A 23 -0.64 -7.50 13.22
N PRO A 24 -1.66 -8.30 12.90
CA PRO A 24 -1.77 -8.94 11.60
C PRO A 24 -1.88 -7.96 10.43
N VAL A 25 -2.43 -6.76 10.66
CA VAL A 25 -2.52 -5.70 9.65
C VAL A 25 -1.88 -4.44 10.20
N THR A 26 -0.95 -3.87 9.43
CA THR A 26 -0.35 -2.56 9.66
C THR A 26 -0.54 -1.70 8.41
N PHE A 27 -1.15 -0.54 8.59
CA PHE A 27 -1.27 0.47 7.55
C PHE A 27 -0.15 1.51 7.68
N LEU A 28 0.39 1.91 6.54
CA LEU A 28 1.29 3.05 6.42
C LEU A 28 0.51 4.20 5.78
N VAL A 29 0.48 5.35 6.45
CA VAL A 29 -0.16 6.57 5.97
C VAL A 29 0.85 7.72 5.93
N GLY A 30 0.55 8.74 5.15
CA GLY A 30 1.35 9.95 5.02
C GLY A 30 1.17 10.57 3.64
N GLU A 31 1.56 11.82 3.50
CA GLU A 31 1.49 12.58 2.25
C GLU A 31 2.33 11.94 1.12
N ASN A 32 2.08 12.38 -0.10
CA ASN A 32 2.90 11.95 -1.24
C ASN A 32 4.36 12.38 -1.01
N GLY A 33 5.30 11.45 -1.27
CA GLY A 33 6.72 11.68 -1.02
C GLY A 33 7.18 11.43 0.44
N SER A 34 6.30 11.03 1.36
CA SER A 34 6.68 10.71 2.74
C SER A 34 7.57 9.46 2.88
N GLY A 35 7.72 8.67 1.80
CA GLY A 35 8.58 7.48 1.77
C GLY A 35 7.85 6.14 1.94
N LYS A 36 6.50 6.11 1.91
CA LYS A 36 5.71 4.87 2.05
C LYS A 36 6.13 3.79 1.06
N SER A 37 6.07 4.10 -0.24
CA SER A 37 6.40 3.13 -1.30
C SER A 37 7.86 2.70 -1.24
N THR A 38 8.79 3.62 -0.96
CA THR A 38 10.21 3.32 -0.77
C THR A 38 10.44 2.37 0.41
N LEU A 39 9.71 2.58 1.52
CA LEU A 39 9.77 1.69 2.68
C LEU A 39 9.22 0.30 2.33
N LEU A 40 8.08 0.22 1.62
CA LEU A 40 7.51 -1.05 1.18
C LEU A 40 8.43 -1.80 0.22
N GLU A 41 9.06 -1.11 -0.75
CA GLU A 41 10.05 -1.70 -1.65
C GLU A 41 11.27 -2.24 -0.88
N GLY A 42 11.79 -1.46 0.09
CA GLY A 42 12.88 -1.89 0.94
C GLY A 42 12.54 -3.13 1.76
N LEU A 43 11.34 -3.18 2.34
CA LEU A 43 10.82 -4.35 3.04
C LEU A 43 10.68 -5.54 2.09
N ALA A 44 10.07 -5.35 0.92
CA ALA A 44 9.90 -6.38 -0.09
C ALA A 44 11.24 -6.99 -0.50
N TRP A 45 12.24 -6.15 -0.78
CA TRP A 45 13.58 -6.60 -1.11
C TRP A 45 14.22 -7.39 0.05
N SER A 46 14.08 -6.92 1.29
CA SER A 46 14.67 -7.55 2.47
C SER A 46 14.11 -8.96 2.75
N VAL A 47 12.85 -9.22 2.36
CA VAL A 47 12.23 -10.54 2.47
C VAL A 47 12.40 -11.40 1.21
N GLY A 48 12.98 -10.83 0.15
CA GLY A 48 13.28 -11.52 -1.11
C GLY A 48 12.15 -11.49 -2.13
N PHE A 49 11.20 -10.56 -2.04
CA PHE A 49 10.18 -10.35 -3.06
C PHE A 49 10.71 -9.47 -4.20
N GLY A 50 10.10 -9.58 -5.39
CA GLY A 50 10.44 -8.71 -6.52
C GLY A 50 10.09 -7.25 -6.24
N ALA A 51 10.98 -6.31 -6.57
CA ALA A 51 10.80 -4.88 -6.29
C ALA A 51 9.62 -4.24 -7.05
N HIS A 52 9.23 -4.82 -8.19
CA HIS A 52 8.10 -4.36 -9.01
C HIS A 52 6.79 -5.12 -8.74
N GLY A 53 6.78 -5.98 -7.72
CA GLY A 53 5.69 -6.88 -7.39
C GLY A 53 6.04 -8.33 -7.68
N GLY A 54 5.35 -9.25 -7.00
CA GLY A 54 5.55 -10.69 -7.13
C GLY A 54 6.06 -11.33 -5.85
N ASN A 55 6.23 -12.65 -5.93
CA ASN A 55 6.85 -13.46 -4.88
C ASN A 55 8.35 -13.66 -5.16
N ARG A 56 8.99 -14.56 -4.43
CA ARG A 56 10.42 -14.90 -4.58
C ARG A 56 10.80 -15.49 -5.94
N ASP A 57 9.86 -16.10 -6.64
CA ASP A 57 10.09 -16.76 -7.94
C ASP A 57 10.14 -15.73 -9.10
N HIS A 58 9.67 -14.51 -8.84
CA HIS A 58 9.57 -13.42 -9.82
C HIS A 58 10.53 -12.27 -9.47
N GLN A 59 11.82 -12.55 -9.41
CA GLN A 59 12.85 -11.52 -9.20
C GLN A 59 13.18 -10.82 -10.51
N PHE A 60 12.68 -9.61 -10.69
CA PHE A 60 13.16 -8.71 -11.73
C PHE A 60 14.46 -8.04 -11.26
N THR A 61 15.48 -8.05 -12.14
CA THR A 61 16.86 -7.65 -11.81
C THR A 61 17.11 -6.14 -11.87
N GLU A 62 16.10 -5.31 -12.09
CA GLU A 62 16.29 -3.87 -12.15
C GLU A 62 16.53 -3.28 -10.75
N ALA A 63 17.58 -2.47 -10.67
CA ALA A 63 17.92 -1.79 -9.42
C ALA A 63 16.92 -0.65 -9.16
N THR A 64 16.21 -0.74 -8.04
CA THR A 64 15.29 0.30 -7.54
C THR A 64 15.86 0.95 -6.27
N ASP A 65 15.29 2.07 -5.87
CA ASP A 65 15.62 2.74 -4.60
C ASP A 65 15.39 1.83 -3.39
N GLY A 66 14.43 0.92 -3.49
CA GLY A 66 14.18 -0.12 -2.51
C GLY A 66 15.38 -1.06 -2.27
N HIS A 67 16.24 -1.28 -3.25
CA HIS A 67 17.46 -2.10 -3.07
C HIS A 67 18.44 -1.49 -2.07
N ALA A 68 18.67 -0.19 -2.15
CA ALA A 68 19.60 0.50 -1.25
C ALA A 68 19.07 0.46 0.19
N LEU A 69 17.78 0.75 0.37
CA LEU A 69 17.11 0.68 1.66
C LEU A 69 17.07 -0.76 2.19
N GLY A 70 16.69 -1.73 1.36
CA GLY A 70 16.57 -3.12 1.76
C GLY A 70 17.89 -3.72 2.28
N ARG A 71 19.03 -3.33 1.72
CA ARG A 71 20.37 -3.71 2.23
C ARG A 71 20.65 -3.11 3.60
N ALA A 72 20.07 -1.97 3.92
CA ALA A 72 20.24 -1.28 5.18
C ALA A 72 19.31 -1.80 6.29
N LEU A 73 18.16 -2.33 5.93
CA LEU A 73 17.16 -2.85 6.89
C LEU A 73 17.69 -4.08 7.62
N ARG A 74 17.29 -4.21 8.89
CA ARG A 74 17.49 -5.40 9.72
C ARG A 74 16.15 -5.87 10.20
N LEU A 75 15.72 -7.04 9.74
CA LEU A 75 14.43 -7.62 10.10
C LEU A 75 14.61 -8.65 11.22
N GLY A 76 13.90 -8.44 12.34
CA GLY A 76 13.74 -9.42 13.39
C GLY A 76 12.43 -10.18 13.22
N TRP A 77 12.45 -11.51 13.18
CA TRP A 77 11.27 -12.35 13.00
C TRP A 77 10.91 -13.06 14.30
N ARG A 78 9.64 -13.03 14.68
CA ARG A 78 9.11 -13.93 15.73
C ARG A 78 8.88 -15.33 15.14
N GLN A 79 8.28 -15.39 13.97
CA GLN A 79 8.12 -16.58 13.15
C GLN A 79 8.44 -16.20 11.70
N ARG A 80 9.48 -16.82 11.16
CA ARG A 80 9.89 -16.52 9.77
C ARG A 80 8.97 -17.26 8.81
N THR A 81 8.40 -16.52 7.88
CA THR A 81 7.73 -17.09 6.71
C THR A 81 8.57 -16.85 5.47
N THR A 82 8.48 -17.78 4.53
CA THR A 82 9.06 -17.67 3.19
C THR A 82 8.01 -17.33 2.15
N ASP A 83 6.75 -17.52 2.51
CA ASP A 83 5.60 -17.26 1.65
C ASP A 83 5.14 -15.82 1.77
N GLY A 84 4.64 -15.29 0.70
CA GLY A 84 4.13 -13.94 0.64
C GLY A 84 4.28 -13.31 -0.73
N PHE A 85 3.92 -12.05 -0.79
CA PHE A 85 3.82 -11.33 -2.04
C PHE A 85 3.98 -9.83 -1.80
N PHE A 86 4.64 -9.16 -2.73
CA PHE A 86 4.58 -7.71 -2.86
C PHE A 86 3.67 -7.35 -4.03
N LEU A 87 2.69 -6.49 -3.81
CA LEU A 87 1.73 -6.08 -4.81
C LEU A 87 1.59 -4.56 -4.83
N ARG A 88 1.78 -3.99 -6.01
CA ARG A 88 1.47 -2.58 -6.31
C ARG A 88 0.27 -2.55 -7.23
N ALA A 89 -0.73 -1.73 -6.91
CA ALA A 89 -1.92 -1.65 -7.75
C ALA A 89 -1.58 -1.20 -9.19
N GLU A 90 -0.63 -0.27 -9.33
CA GLU A 90 -0.16 0.22 -10.64
C GLU A 90 0.44 -0.87 -11.54
N THR A 91 1.18 -1.82 -10.97
CA THR A 91 1.88 -2.87 -11.71
C THR A 91 1.09 -4.17 -11.78
N PHE A 92 -0.03 -4.27 -11.07
CA PHE A 92 -0.84 -5.48 -11.02
C PHE A 92 -1.27 -5.97 -12.40
N TYR A 93 -1.69 -5.07 -13.27
CA TYR A 93 -2.14 -5.44 -14.61
C TYR A 93 -1.01 -6.04 -15.45
N ASN A 94 0.17 -5.43 -15.42
CA ASN A 94 1.35 -5.96 -16.09
C ASN A 94 1.72 -7.35 -15.57
N PHE A 95 1.68 -7.52 -14.25
CA PHE A 95 1.89 -8.83 -13.61
C PHE A 95 0.85 -9.87 -14.07
N ALA A 96 -0.44 -9.52 -14.08
CA ALA A 96 -1.52 -10.39 -14.55
C ALA A 96 -1.33 -10.78 -16.02
N SER A 97 -0.95 -9.85 -16.89
CA SER A 97 -0.67 -10.10 -18.32
C SER A 97 0.51 -11.05 -18.50
N HIS A 98 1.60 -10.85 -17.77
CA HIS A 98 2.76 -11.75 -17.82
C HIS A 98 2.44 -13.17 -17.36
N LEU A 99 1.59 -13.32 -16.34
CA LEU A 99 1.13 -14.65 -15.92
C LEU A 99 0.33 -15.36 -17.02
N GLU A 100 -0.46 -14.63 -17.80
CA GLU A 100 -1.20 -15.18 -18.93
C GLU A 100 -0.28 -15.58 -20.08
N GLU A 101 0.64 -14.73 -20.48
CA GLU A 101 1.63 -14.99 -21.54
C GLU A 101 2.52 -16.17 -21.21
N ALA A 102 2.89 -16.34 -19.94
CA ALA A 102 3.70 -17.47 -19.47
C ALA A 102 2.92 -18.79 -19.41
N GLY A 103 1.63 -18.83 -19.79
CA GLY A 103 0.81 -20.03 -19.76
C GLY A 103 0.63 -20.60 -18.35
N SER A 104 0.70 -19.75 -17.33
CA SER A 104 0.58 -20.14 -15.94
C SER A 104 -0.72 -20.89 -15.69
N ASN A 105 -0.65 -21.94 -14.86
CA ASN A 105 -1.83 -22.72 -14.52
C ASN A 105 -2.79 -21.88 -13.66
N PHE A 106 -3.82 -21.30 -14.29
CA PHE A 106 -4.83 -20.46 -13.63
C PHE A 106 -5.66 -21.18 -12.56
N SER A 107 -5.53 -22.49 -12.40
CA SER A 107 -6.20 -23.20 -11.31
C SER A 107 -5.87 -22.65 -9.93
N ARG A 108 -4.66 -22.11 -9.76
CA ARG A 108 -4.21 -21.44 -8.54
C ARG A 108 -4.74 -20.00 -8.36
N TYR A 109 -5.44 -19.47 -9.36
CA TYR A 109 -5.95 -18.09 -9.41
C TYR A 109 -7.47 -18.07 -9.67
N GLY A 110 -8.18 -19.14 -9.31
CA GLY A 110 -9.62 -19.27 -9.49
C GLY A 110 -10.07 -19.80 -10.85
N GLY A 111 -9.15 -20.40 -11.64
CA GLY A 111 -9.47 -21.16 -12.86
C GLY A 111 -9.89 -20.34 -14.09
N ALA A 112 -10.01 -19.00 -13.97
CA ALA A 112 -10.38 -18.13 -15.08
C ALA A 112 -9.29 -17.10 -15.35
N SER A 113 -9.11 -16.72 -16.63
CA SER A 113 -8.22 -15.67 -17.06
C SER A 113 -8.50 -14.35 -16.31
N PHE A 114 -7.46 -13.68 -15.86
CA PHE A 114 -7.57 -12.34 -15.27
C PHE A 114 -8.09 -11.32 -16.28
N MET A 115 -7.76 -11.50 -17.59
CA MET A 115 -8.20 -10.61 -18.66
C MET A 115 -9.70 -10.71 -18.97
N ALA A 116 -10.35 -11.82 -18.55
CA ALA A 116 -11.81 -11.95 -18.67
C ALA A 116 -12.59 -11.24 -17.55
N LYS A 117 -11.88 -10.73 -16.53
CA LYS A 117 -12.45 -10.05 -15.36
C LYS A 117 -12.18 -8.54 -15.45
N SER A 118 -13.00 -7.73 -14.78
CA SER A 118 -12.64 -6.33 -14.55
C SER A 118 -11.40 -6.24 -13.63
N HIS A 119 -10.64 -5.15 -13.71
CA HIS A 119 -9.41 -4.94 -12.92
C HIS A 119 -9.61 -5.26 -11.42
N GLY A 120 -10.66 -4.74 -10.82
CA GLY A 120 -10.93 -4.98 -9.41
C GLY A 120 -11.41 -6.40 -9.09
N GLU A 121 -12.05 -7.12 -10.02
CA GLU A 121 -12.40 -8.54 -9.86
C GLU A 121 -11.17 -9.43 -9.95
N ALA A 122 -10.29 -9.14 -10.91
CA ALA A 122 -9.02 -9.83 -11.05
C ALA A 122 -8.14 -9.63 -9.80
N PHE A 123 -8.11 -8.40 -9.28
CA PHE A 123 -7.39 -8.05 -8.07
C PHE A 123 -7.92 -8.84 -6.86
N LEU A 124 -9.24 -8.82 -6.60
CA LEU A 124 -9.83 -9.57 -5.48
C LEU A 124 -9.64 -11.09 -5.63
N ALA A 125 -9.78 -11.62 -6.85
CA ALA A 125 -9.58 -13.04 -7.11
C ALA A 125 -8.14 -13.50 -6.77
N LEU A 126 -7.13 -12.66 -6.96
CA LEU A 126 -5.77 -12.94 -6.53
C LEU A 126 -5.70 -13.18 -5.02
N PHE A 127 -6.34 -12.32 -4.23
CA PHE A 127 -6.35 -12.44 -2.76
C PHE A 127 -7.13 -13.65 -2.27
N GLU A 128 -8.27 -13.98 -2.91
CA GLU A 128 -9.11 -15.10 -2.53
C GLU A 128 -8.45 -16.47 -2.80
N HIS A 129 -7.62 -16.56 -3.83
CA HIS A 129 -7.11 -17.85 -4.29
C HIS A 129 -5.60 -18.06 -4.09
N ARG A 130 -4.84 -17.00 -3.87
CA ARG A 130 -3.38 -17.06 -3.79
C ARG A 130 -2.83 -16.73 -2.42
N PHE A 131 -3.58 -16.01 -1.60
CA PHE A 131 -3.13 -15.60 -0.29
C PHE A 131 -3.58 -16.61 0.76
N GLU A 132 -2.60 -17.16 1.44
CA GLU A 132 -2.74 -18.13 2.53
C GLU A 132 -1.89 -17.63 3.71
N ASP A 133 -1.13 -18.53 4.33
CA ASP A 133 -0.14 -18.17 5.33
C ASP A 133 0.98 -17.35 4.68
N GLY A 134 1.38 -16.24 5.28
CA GLY A 134 2.46 -15.47 4.68
C GLY A 134 2.59 -14.03 5.14
N PHE A 135 3.57 -13.36 4.55
CA PHE A 135 3.83 -11.93 4.73
C PHE A 135 3.51 -11.18 3.44
N TYR A 136 2.60 -10.23 3.50
CA TYR A 136 2.06 -9.54 2.34
C TYR A 136 2.30 -8.05 2.44
N ILE A 137 2.83 -7.47 1.38
CA ILE A 137 3.12 -6.05 1.25
C ILE A 137 2.26 -5.50 0.12
N LEU A 138 1.47 -4.47 0.39
CA LEU A 138 0.55 -3.89 -0.60
C LEU A 138 0.77 -2.38 -0.68
N ASP A 139 0.90 -1.88 -1.90
CA ASP A 139 1.06 -0.46 -2.19
C ASP A 139 -0.17 0.06 -2.94
N GLU A 140 -0.96 0.90 -2.26
CA GLU A 140 -2.17 1.56 -2.73
C GLU A 140 -3.20 0.62 -3.38
N PRO A 141 -3.62 -0.46 -2.69
CA PRO A 141 -4.57 -1.42 -3.26
C PRO A 141 -5.90 -0.77 -3.68
N GLU A 142 -6.28 0.35 -3.06
CA GLU A 142 -7.49 1.10 -3.41
C GLU A 142 -7.47 1.66 -4.84
N ALA A 143 -6.33 1.88 -5.46
CA ALA A 143 -6.24 2.37 -6.84
C ALA A 143 -6.86 1.37 -7.85
N ALA A 144 -6.88 0.07 -7.50
CA ALA A 144 -7.55 -0.96 -8.30
C ALA A 144 -8.99 -1.25 -7.85
N LEU A 145 -9.48 -0.66 -6.75
CA LEU A 145 -10.71 -1.05 -6.07
C LEU A 145 -11.72 0.11 -5.96
N SER A 146 -12.92 -0.07 -6.49
CA SER A 146 -14.04 0.81 -6.14
C SER A 146 -14.34 0.74 -4.63
N PRO A 147 -15.03 1.75 -4.04
CA PRO A 147 -15.39 1.74 -2.62
C PRO A 147 -16.09 0.44 -2.17
N GLN A 148 -17.01 -0.08 -2.98
CA GLN A 148 -17.68 -1.35 -2.69
C GLN A 148 -16.70 -2.54 -2.68
N ARG A 149 -15.71 -2.54 -3.57
CA ARG A 149 -14.68 -3.59 -3.62
C ARG A 149 -13.66 -3.46 -2.50
N GLN A 150 -13.43 -2.26 -2.00
CA GLN A 150 -12.64 -2.07 -0.77
C GLN A 150 -13.29 -2.74 0.43
N LEU A 151 -14.64 -2.68 0.55
CA LEU A 151 -15.35 -3.43 1.60
C LEU A 151 -15.20 -4.95 1.43
N ALA A 152 -15.26 -5.45 0.19
CA ALA A 152 -14.99 -6.87 -0.08
C ALA A 152 -13.55 -7.25 0.29
N PHE A 153 -12.59 -6.38 0.01
CA PHE A 153 -11.18 -6.57 0.40
C PHE A 153 -10.99 -6.61 1.93
N LEU A 154 -11.66 -5.75 2.69
CA LEU A 154 -11.65 -5.83 4.17
C LEU A 154 -12.15 -7.18 4.68
N ARG A 155 -13.18 -7.75 4.04
CA ARG A 155 -13.65 -9.10 4.39
C ARG A 155 -12.58 -10.16 4.15
N ILE A 156 -11.88 -10.09 3.02
CA ILE A 156 -10.78 -11.02 2.70
C ILE A 156 -9.64 -10.87 3.73
N LEU A 157 -9.23 -9.63 4.02
CA LEU A 157 -8.23 -9.36 5.06
C LEU A 157 -8.62 -9.99 6.40
N HIS A 158 -9.89 -9.84 6.81
CA HIS A 158 -10.37 -10.43 8.05
C HIS A 158 -10.27 -11.96 8.03
N GLN A 159 -10.65 -12.61 6.95
CA GLN A 159 -10.57 -14.06 6.80
C GLN A 159 -9.12 -14.58 6.86
N LEU A 160 -8.17 -13.87 6.25
CA LEU A 160 -6.77 -14.23 6.22
C LEU A 160 -6.03 -13.96 7.54
N THR A 161 -6.50 -12.98 8.31
CA THR A 161 -5.84 -12.55 9.54
C THR A 161 -6.44 -13.14 10.83
N ALA A 162 -7.69 -13.61 10.79
CA ALA A 162 -8.36 -14.21 11.95
C ALA A 162 -7.60 -15.42 12.53
N PRO A 163 -7.05 -16.35 11.73
CA PRO A 163 -6.19 -17.43 12.22
C PRO A 163 -4.80 -16.98 12.68
N ARG A 164 -4.41 -15.73 12.48
CA ARG A 164 -3.08 -15.15 12.76
C ARG A 164 -1.92 -15.80 12.00
N ILE A 165 -2.19 -16.30 10.82
CA ILE A 165 -1.20 -16.93 9.95
C ILE A 165 -0.69 -15.98 8.86
N ALA A 166 -1.52 -15.01 8.44
CA ALA A 166 -1.12 -14.00 7.48
C ALA A 166 -0.85 -12.65 8.16
N GLN A 167 0.17 -11.94 7.68
CA GLN A 167 0.52 -10.59 8.12
C GLN A 167 0.61 -9.65 6.92
N PHE A 168 0.02 -8.47 7.06
CA PHE A 168 -0.07 -7.46 6.00
C PHE A 168 0.58 -6.14 6.42
N VAL A 169 1.35 -5.56 5.50
CA VAL A 169 1.80 -4.16 5.56
C VAL A 169 1.26 -3.45 4.32
N ILE A 170 0.44 -2.45 4.51
CA ILE A 170 -0.34 -1.83 3.43
C ILE A 170 -0.16 -0.32 3.46
N ALA A 171 0.45 0.27 2.42
CA ALA A 171 0.37 1.71 2.22
C ALA A 171 -0.98 2.05 1.58
N THR A 172 -1.69 3.04 2.13
CA THR A 172 -3.02 3.41 1.63
C THR A 172 -3.38 4.85 2.00
N HIS A 173 -4.16 5.48 1.12
CA HIS A 173 -4.84 6.75 1.35
C HIS A 173 -6.35 6.57 1.63
N SER A 174 -6.85 5.33 1.62
CA SER A 174 -8.29 5.05 1.75
C SER A 174 -8.77 5.05 3.20
N PRO A 175 -9.65 5.99 3.60
CA PRO A 175 -10.29 5.95 4.91
C PRO A 175 -11.12 4.68 5.15
N ILE A 176 -11.60 4.03 4.06
CA ILE A 176 -12.34 2.77 4.15
C ILE A 176 -11.41 1.66 4.64
N LEU A 177 -10.22 1.54 4.05
CA LEU A 177 -9.26 0.51 4.43
C LEU A 177 -8.70 0.76 5.82
N LEU A 178 -8.36 2.00 6.15
CA LEU A 178 -7.84 2.40 7.47
C LEU A 178 -8.77 2.05 8.63
N ALA A 179 -10.07 1.94 8.38
CA ALA A 179 -11.06 1.56 9.40
C ALA A 179 -11.05 0.06 9.76
N PHE A 180 -10.11 -0.75 9.23
CA PHE A 180 -10.04 -2.18 9.54
C PHE A 180 -9.80 -2.42 11.05
N PRO A 181 -10.65 -3.22 11.71
CA PRO A 181 -10.59 -3.40 13.16
C PRO A 181 -9.29 -4.05 13.64
N GLY A 182 -8.65 -3.46 14.64
CA GLY A 182 -7.46 -4.01 15.27
C GLY A 182 -6.16 -3.88 14.46
N ALA A 183 -6.18 -3.14 13.36
CA ALA A 183 -4.95 -2.76 12.65
C ALA A 183 -4.15 -1.73 13.44
N THR A 184 -2.84 -1.72 13.22
CA THR A 184 -1.98 -0.59 13.57
C THR A 184 -1.91 0.37 12.39
N VAL A 185 -2.01 1.68 12.63
CA VAL A 185 -1.79 2.72 11.64
C VAL A 185 -0.51 3.48 12.00
N LEU A 186 0.46 3.44 11.10
CA LEU A 186 1.73 4.15 11.23
C LEU A 186 1.76 5.34 10.27
N SER A 187 1.86 6.56 10.81
CA SER A 187 2.07 7.77 10.02
C SER A 187 3.56 7.99 9.78
N LEU A 188 3.88 8.35 8.52
CA LEU A 188 5.22 8.73 8.08
C LEU A 188 5.34 10.27 7.88
N ASP A 189 4.34 11.01 8.33
CA ASP A 189 4.38 12.45 8.27
C ASP A 189 5.39 13.01 9.28
N ASP A 190 5.79 14.27 9.08
CA ASP A 190 6.75 14.97 9.95
C ASP A 190 8.14 14.31 10.06
N GLY A 191 8.50 13.43 9.10
CA GLY A 191 9.81 12.81 9.03
C GLY A 191 10.08 11.76 10.10
N SER A 192 9.04 11.20 10.73
CA SER A 192 9.16 10.14 11.73
C SER A 192 8.05 9.11 11.55
N ILE A 193 8.29 7.87 12.03
CA ILE A 193 7.22 6.86 12.10
C ILE A 193 6.60 6.90 13.49
N ARG A 194 5.28 7.07 13.53
CA ARG A 194 4.49 7.05 14.77
C ARG A 194 3.16 6.34 14.60
N GLU A 195 2.73 5.63 15.61
CA GLU A 195 1.40 5.06 15.65
C GLU A 195 0.35 6.15 15.89
N VAL A 196 -0.72 6.12 15.12
CA VAL A 196 -1.83 7.07 15.19
C VAL A 196 -3.17 6.35 15.13
N GLU A 197 -4.20 6.95 15.69
CA GLU A 197 -5.55 6.48 15.48
C GLU A 197 -6.01 6.81 14.05
N TYR A 198 -6.71 5.88 13.37
CA TYR A 198 -7.13 6.10 11.98
C TYR A 198 -7.99 7.36 11.80
N ARG A 199 -8.76 7.72 12.85
CA ARG A 199 -9.61 8.92 12.84
C ARG A 199 -8.82 10.23 12.94
N ASP A 200 -7.57 10.15 13.35
CA ASP A 200 -6.67 11.31 13.47
C ASP A 200 -5.83 11.51 12.21
N THR A 201 -5.95 10.61 11.23
CA THR A 201 -5.28 10.77 9.94
C THR A 201 -5.92 11.89 9.12
N SER A 202 -5.10 12.66 8.42
CA SER A 202 -5.54 13.72 7.50
C SER A 202 -6.51 13.20 6.45
N HIS A 203 -6.23 12.02 5.91
CA HIS A 203 -7.06 11.34 4.91
C HIS A 203 -8.49 11.08 5.41
N TYR A 204 -8.65 10.58 6.63
CA TYR A 204 -9.97 10.36 7.22
C TYR A 204 -10.68 11.70 7.50
N GLN A 205 -9.99 12.64 8.16
CA GLN A 205 -10.59 13.90 8.59
C GLN A 205 -11.05 14.73 7.40
N LEU A 206 -10.17 14.92 6.40
CA LEU A 206 -10.50 15.68 5.19
C LEU A 206 -11.66 15.05 4.42
N THR A 207 -11.60 13.73 4.19
CA THR A 207 -12.65 13.03 3.45
C THR A 207 -13.99 13.11 4.18
N ARG A 208 -14.01 12.87 5.49
CA ARG A 208 -15.22 12.97 6.32
C ARG A 208 -15.81 14.38 6.26
N ASP A 209 -15.00 15.39 6.50
CA ASP A 209 -15.47 16.77 6.61
C ASP A 209 -15.96 17.30 5.26
N PHE A 210 -15.28 16.93 4.17
CA PHE A 210 -15.72 17.26 2.83
C PHE A 210 -17.07 16.59 2.50
N LEU A 211 -17.22 15.29 2.77
CA LEU A 211 -18.46 14.57 2.47
C LEU A 211 -19.65 15.04 3.32
N LEU A 212 -19.41 15.50 4.54
CA LEU A 212 -20.46 16.01 5.43
C LEU A 212 -20.90 17.44 5.09
N ALA A 213 -20.00 18.28 4.55
CA ALA A 213 -20.28 19.68 4.27
C ALA A 213 -19.45 20.22 3.08
N PRO A 214 -19.65 19.70 1.84
CA PRO A 214 -18.85 20.06 0.66
C PRO A 214 -18.92 21.56 0.33
N GLU A 215 -20.04 22.23 0.63
CA GLU A 215 -20.23 23.64 0.37
C GLU A 215 -19.25 24.55 1.15
N ARG A 216 -18.74 24.06 2.28
CA ARG A 216 -17.72 24.80 3.05
C ARG A 216 -16.41 24.86 2.27
N TYR A 217 -16.04 23.75 1.60
CA TYR A 217 -14.84 23.67 0.78
C TYR A 217 -14.99 24.43 -0.53
N PHE A 218 -16.16 24.35 -1.18
CA PHE A 218 -16.43 25.06 -2.43
C PHE A 218 -16.28 26.56 -2.30
N ARG A 219 -16.67 27.15 -1.17
CA ARG A 219 -16.45 28.58 -0.91
C ARG A 219 -14.97 28.94 -1.00
N TYR A 220 -14.09 28.16 -0.39
CA TYR A 220 -12.64 28.44 -0.46
C TYR A 220 -12.04 28.11 -1.83
N LEU A 221 -12.55 27.10 -2.51
CA LEU A 221 -11.97 26.65 -3.78
C LEU A 221 -12.42 27.52 -4.98
N PHE A 222 -13.58 28.17 -4.87
CA PHE A 222 -14.20 28.87 -6.00
C PHE A 222 -14.33 30.37 -5.78
N ASP A 223 -14.40 30.90 -4.55
CA ASP A 223 -14.53 32.32 -4.28
C ASP A 223 -13.24 33.12 -4.61
N ASP A 224 -12.06 32.49 -4.63
CA ASP A 224 -10.82 33.15 -5.07
C ASP A 224 -10.72 33.31 -6.60
N ALA A 225 -11.65 32.73 -7.39
CA ALA A 225 -11.64 32.82 -8.85
C ALA A 225 -12.28 34.12 -9.38
N ASP A 226 -13.06 34.84 -8.58
CA ASP A 226 -13.78 36.07 -9.01
C ASP A 226 -13.09 37.37 -8.56
N GLY A 227 -11.90 37.30 -7.94
CA GLY A 227 -11.23 38.42 -7.31
C GLY A 227 -10.26 39.24 -8.14
N ASP A 228 -10.00 38.94 -9.42
CA ASP A 228 -9.08 39.74 -10.25
C ASP A 228 -9.50 39.80 -11.73
N ALA A 229 -10.62 40.48 -11.99
CA ALA A 229 -10.85 41.00 -13.35
C ALA A 229 -10.25 42.43 -13.35
N PRO A 230 -9.12 42.71 -14.07
CA PRO A 230 -8.64 44.06 -14.22
C PRO A 230 -9.68 44.85 -15.01
N GLY A 231 -10.18 45.93 -14.38
CA GLY A 231 -11.13 46.84 -14.94
C GLY A 231 -10.68 47.32 -16.33
N ALA A 232 -11.58 47.15 -17.29
CA ALA A 232 -11.49 47.81 -18.58
C ALA A 232 -11.60 49.30 -18.37
N VAL A 233 -10.56 50.05 -18.76
CA VAL A 233 -10.61 51.49 -19.10
C VAL A 233 -10.25 51.60 -20.58
#